data_5c1b4c89b1d3d4b762f016a0752da4b6
#
_entry.id   5c1b4c89b1d3d4b762f016a0752da4b6
#
_cell.length_a   1.000
_cell.length_b   1.000
_cell.length_c   1.000
_cell.angle_alpha   90.00
_cell.angle_beta   90.00
_cell.angle_gamma   90.00
#
_symmetry.space_group_name_H-M   'P 1'
#
loop_
_entity.id
_entity.type
_entity.pdbx_description
1 polymer ?
#
loop_
_entity_poly.entity_id
_entity_poly.type
_entity_poly.pdbx_seq_one_letter_code
_entity_poly.pdbx_strand_id
1 'polypeptide(L)'
;SFPTRRSSDLEEPDALLQTIQSRTQRFNIHGIDEAEIAQVLQSKYGLQAQDANDIAHRSEGNFLKALETIHLSEENKLFFELFVSLMRLSYQRKIRDMKRWSEGVASMGRERQKNFLTYCQRMIRENFIFNFHRRDLVYMSNEEQNFSTRFAPFVNERNVMGIMNELSEAQQHIEQNVNAKMVFFDFSLKMIVLLVQK
;
A
#
# COMPACT_ATOMS: atom_id res chain seq x y z
N SER A 1 -31.08 38.77 9.39
CA SER A 1 -30.02 37.80 8.99
C SER A 1 -30.29 36.46 9.65
N PHE A 2 -30.53 35.43 8.88
CA PHE A 2 -30.66 34.10 9.43
C PHE A 2 -29.29 33.66 9.93
N PRO A 3 -29.17 33.14 11.17
CA PRO A 3 -27.91 32.62 11.65
C PRO A 3 -27.50 31.44 10.77
N THR A 4 -26.34 31.54 10.16
CA THR A 4 -25.74 30.45 9.41
C THR A 4 -25.53 29.29 10.38
N ARG A 5 -26.35 28.23 10.24
CA ARG A 5 -26.13 26.98 10.97
C ARG A 5 -24.86 26.33 10.41
N ARG A 6 -23.89 26.15 11.30
CA ARG A 6 -22.68 25.38 10.97
C ARG A 6 -22.93 23.92 11.38
N SER A 7 -22.70 22.99 10.49
CA SER A 7 -22.66 21.56 10.80
C SER A 7 -21.20 21.11 10.89
N SER A 8 -20.91 20.20 11.80
CA SER A 8 -19.61 19.56 11.94
C SER A 8 -19.83 18.07 12.12
N ASP A 9 -19.11 17.25 11.38
CA ASP A 9 -19.14 15.80 11.51
C ASP A 9 -18.13 15.38 12.58
N LEU A 10 -18.55 14.51 13.48
CA LEU A 10 -17.75 14.07 14.62
C LEU A 10 -17.95 12.57 14.82
N GLU A 11 -16.86 11.83 14.88
CA GLU A 11 -16.86 10.40 15.20
C GLU A 11 -16.94 10.15 16.72
N GLU A 12 -16.30 11.01 17.51
CA GLU A 12 -16.29 10.94 18.99
C GLU A 12 -16.94 12.18 19.62
N PRO A 13 -18.27 12.28 19.65
CA PRO A 13 -18.95 13.46 20.19
C PRO A 13 -18.75 13.66 21.70
N ASP A 14 -18.43 12.59 22.42
CA ASP A 14 -18.26 12.65 23.89
C ASP A 14 -16.86 13.20 24.27
N ALA A 15 -15.92 13.27 23.33
CA ALA A 15 -14.62 13.94 23.50
C ALA A 15 -14.73 15.48 23.45
N LEU A 16 -15.89 16.03 23.07
CA LEU A 16 -16.12 17.47 23.05
C LEU A 16 -16.32 18.05 24.47
N LEU A 17 -15.82 19.27 24.65
CA LEU A 17 -16.08 20.02 25.87
C LEU A 17 -17.60 20.17 26.10
N GLN A 18 -18.06 20.01 27.35
CA GLN A 18 -19.47 20.13 27.73
C GLN A 18 -20.09 21.47 27.33
N THR A 19 -19.28 22.54 27.31
CA THR A 19 -19.71 23.86 26.86
C THR A 19 -20.08 23.94 25.39
N ILE A 20 -19.51 23.07 24.55
CA ILE A 20 -19.84 22.93 23.12
C ILE A 20 -21.05 22.02 22.97
N GLN A 21 -21.09 20.91 23.70
CA GLN A 21 -22.21 19.96 23.65
C GLN A 21 -23.54 20.64 24.04
N SER A 22 -23.51 21.51 25.07
CA SER A 22 -24.72 22.23 25.54
C SER A 22 -25.27 23.29 24.56
N ARG A 23 -24.46 23.71 23.57
CA ARG A 23 -24.82 24.71 22.55
C ARG A 23 -25.08 24.15 21.18
N THR A 24 -24.94 22.82 21.02
CA THR A 24 -25.10 22.12 19.74
C THR A 24 -26.25 21.14 19.81
N GLN A 25 -26.93 20.97 18.70
CA GLN A 25 -27.92 19.90 18.55
C GLN A 25 -27.25 18.69 17.91
N ARG A 26 -27.27 17.56 18.62
CA ARG A 26 -26.71 16.29 18.13
C ARG A 26 -27.70 15.59 17.22
N PHE A 27 -27.27 15.18 16.05
CA PHE A 27 -27.96 14.27 15.14
C PHE A 27 -27.11 13.02 15.00
N ASN A 28 -27.66 11.87 15.36
CA ASN A 28 -26.99 10.60 15.12
C ASN A 28 -27.28 10.17 13.67
N ILE A 29 -26.23 10.00 12.89
CA ILE A 29 -26.33 9.43 11.54
C ILE A 29 -25.97 7.93 11.70
N HIS A 30 -26.93 7.07 11.33
CA HIS A 30 -26.67 5.64 11.34
C HIS A 30 -25.77 5.25 10.17
N GLY A 31 -24.94 4.23 10.37
CA GLY A 31 -24.15 3.62 9.28
C GLY A 31 -25.08 3.07 8.19
N ILE A 32 -24.55 2.95 6.98
CA ILE A 32 -25.25 2.35 5.83
C ILE A 32 -25.32 0.83 6.06
N ASP A 33 -26.41 0.20 5.62
CA ASP A 33 -26.55 -1.26 5.71
C ASP A 33 -25.44 -1.97 4.93
N GLU A 34 -24.84 -3.01 5.52
CA GLU A 34 -23.76 -3.79 4.89
C GLU A 34 -24.17 -4.35 3.53
N ALA A 35 -25.43 -4.79 3.40
CA ALA A 35 -25.96 -5.32 2.14
C ALA A 35 -26.03 -4.24 1.05
N GLU A 36 -26.40 -3.01 1.40
CA GLU A 36 -26.43 -1.88 0.47
C GLU A 36 -25.01 -1.50 0.04
N ILE A 37 -24.07 -1.46 0.97
CA ILE A 37 -22.65 -1.23 0.67
C ILE A 37 -22.16 -2.31 -0.29
N ALA A 38 -22.37 -3.59 0.02
CA ALA A 38 -21.94 -4.70 -0.82
C ALA A 38 -22.54 -4.63 -2.23
N GLN A 39 -23.81 -4.28 -2.36
CA GLN A 39 -24.47 -4.12 -3.64
C GLN A 39 -23.86 -2.98 -4.48
N VAL A 40 -23.55 -1.85 -3.87
CA VAL A 40 -22.88 -0.73 -4.54
C VAL A 40 -21.47 -1.11 -4.98
N LEU A 41 -20.73 -1.83 -4.13
CA LEU A 41 -19.38 -2.31 -4.44
C LEU A 41 -19.37 -3.27 -5.63
N GLN A 42 -20.34 -4.17 -5.73
CA GLN A 42 -20.50 -5.07 -6.88
C GLN A 42 -20.90 -4.31 -8.15
N SER A 43 -21.90 -3.43 -8.06
CA SER A 43 -22.50 -2.80 -9.25
C SER A 43 -21.62 -1.68 -9.84
N LYS A 44 -20.96 -0.86 -9.02
CA LYS A 44 -20.15 0.29 -9.46
C LYS A 44 -18.66 -0.03 -9.59
N TYR A 45 -18.14 -0.91 -8.73
CA TYR A 45 -16.70 -1.20 -8.66
C TYR A 45 -16.35 -2.59 -9.20
N GLY A 46 -17.36 -3.38 -9.63
CA GLY A 46 -17.15 -4.67 -10.29
C GLY A 46 -16.54 -5.76 -9.40
N LEU A 47 -16.64 -5.61 -8.07
CA LEU A 47 -16.11 -6.59 -7.12
C LEU A 47 -16.93 -7.88 -7.15
N GLN A 48 -16.27 -9.01 -6.90
CA GLN A 48 -16.96 -10.27 -6.68
C GLN A 48 -17.78 -10.20 -5.38
N ALA A 49 -18.88 -10.95 -5.34
CA ALA A 49 -19.83 -10.92 -4.22
C ALA A 49 -19.16 -11.20 -2.86
N GLN A 50 -18.19 -12.12 -2.83
CA GLN A 50 -17.48 -12.49 -1.60
C GLN A 50 -16.60 -11.34 -1.10
N ASP A 51 -15.78 -10.75 -1.99
CA ASP A 51 -14.90 -9.63 -1.64
C ASP A 51 -15.71 -8.38 -1.23
N ALA A 52 -16.82 -8.11 -1.93
CA ALA A 52 -17.72 -7.00 -1.62
C ALA A 52 -18.36 -7.14 -0.23
N ASN A 53 -18.79 -8.34 0.14
CA ASN A 53 -19.35 -8.62 1.47
C ASN A 53 -18.29 -8.48 2.57
N ASP A 54 -17.06 -9.00 2.35
CA ASP A 54 -15.96 -8.90 3.32
C ASP A 54 -15.56 -7.44 3.57
N ILE A 55 -15.51 -6.62 2.51
CA ILE A 55 -15.21 -5.18 2.63
C ILE A 55 -16.36 -4.44 3.31
N ALA A 56 -17.62 -4.72 2.95
CA ALA A 56 -18.78 -4.12 3.56
C ALA A 56 -18.83 -4.40 5.07
N HIS A 57 -18.60 -5.64 5.47
CA HIS A 57 -18.55 -6.05 6.88
C HIS A 57 -17.45 -5.31 7.67
N ARG A 58 -16.23 -5.22 7.10
CA ARG A 58 -15.11 -4.51 7.74
C ARG A 58 -15.29 -2.99 7.80
N SER A 59 -16.13 -2.44 6.94
CA SER A 59 -16.42 -1.01 6.91
C SER A 59 -17.37 -0.53 8.01
N GLU A 60 -18.09 -1.47 8.68
CA GLU A 60 -19.01 -1.17 9.80
C GLU A 60 -20.03 -0.08 9.44
N GLY A 61 -20.55 -0.10 8.22
CA GLY A 61 -21.51 0.88 7.73
C GLY A 61 -20.90 2.21 7.25
N ASN A 62 -19.57 2.34 7.23
CA ASN A 62 -18.87 3.51 6.71
C ASN A 62 -18.43 3.28 5.27
N PHE A 63 -19.17 3.85 4.31
CA PHE A 63 -18.89 3.69 2.88
C PHE A 63 -17.53 4.28 2.45
N LEU A 64 -17.06 5.36 3.08
CA LEU A 64 -15.75 5.93 2.79
C LEU A 64 -14.63 4.96 3.16
N LYS A 65 -14.73 4.31 4.32
CA LYS A 65 -13.80 3.27 4.77
C LYS A 65 -13.80 2.06 3.82
N ALA A 66 -14.96 1.70 3.26
CA ALA A 66 -15.05 0.67 2.23
C ALA A 66 -14.31 1.07 0.94
N LEU A 67 -14.49 2.32 0.48
CA LEU A 67 -13.77 2.84 -0.69
C LEU A 67 -12.26 2.91 -0.48
N GLU A 68 -11.81 3.38 0.67
CA GLU A 68 -10.38 3.40 1.04
C GLU A 68 -9.79 1.99 0.98
N THR A 69 -10.52 0.98 1.47
CA THR A 69 -10.07 -0.41 1.43
C THR A 69 -9.91 -0.92 -0.01
N ILE A 70 -10.80 -0.54 -0.92
CA ILE A 70 -10.70 -0.89 -2.35
C ILE A 70 -9.48 -0.21 -2.98
N HIS A 71 -9.32 1.09 -2.77
CA HIS A 71 -8.19 1.83 -3.32
C HIS A 71 -6.86 1.30 -2.83
N LEU A 72 -6.75 0.95 -1.54
CA LEU A 72 -5.57 0.30 -0.98
C LEU A 72 -5.31 -1.08 -1.61
N SER A 73 -6.37 -1.85 -1.89
CA SER A 73 -6.24 -3.16 -2.54
C SER A 73 -5.74 -3.02 -3.99
N GLU A 74 -6.29 -2.09 -4.77
CA GLU A 74 -5.84 -1.80 -6.14
C GLU A 74 -4.40 -1.26 -6.18
N GLU A 75 -4.07 -0.36 -5.26
CA GLU A 75 -2.72 0.18 -5.14
C GLU A 75 -1.71 -0.90 -4.76
N ASN A 76 -2.05 -1.79 -3.83
CA ASN A 76 -1.20 -2.91 -3.45
C ASN A 76 -0.99 -3.90 -4.62
N LYS A 77 -2.00 -4.16 -5.46
CA LYS A 77 -1.85 -4.98 -6.67
C LYS A 77 -0.86 -4.35 -7.65
N LEU A 78 -1.01 -3.05 -7.92
CA LEU A 78 -0.07 -2.32 -8.77
C LEU A 78 1.35 -2.37 -8.20
N PHE A 79 1.51 -2.14 -6.92
CA PHE A 79 2.82 -2.18 -6.25
C PHE A 79 3.45 -3.58 -6.31
N PHE A 80 2.64 -4.62 -6.15
CA PHE A 80 3.10 -5.99 -6.32
C PHE A 80 3.61 -6.26 -7.74
N GLU A 81 2.88 -5.85 -8.77
CA GLU A 81 3.31 -6.00 -10.17
C GLU A 81 4.62 -5.25 -10.44
N LEU A 82 4.75 -4.02 -9.95
CA LEU A 82 5.96 -3.23 -10.09
C LEU A 82 7.15 -3.86 -9.35
N PHE A 83 6.92 -4.39 -8.15
CA PHE A 83 7.93 -5.12 -7.38
C PHE A 83 8.40 -6.38 -8.10
N VAL A 84 7.48 -7.22 -8.55
CA VAL A 84 7.78 -8.44 -9.30
C VAL A 84 8.55 -8.12 -10.59
N SER A 85 8.12 -7.07 -11.31
CA SER A 85 8.80 -6.59 -12.52
C SER A 85 10.23 -6.18 -12.22
N LEU A 86 10.46 -5.36 -11.17
CA LEU A 86 11.79 -4.95 -10.74
C LEU A 86 12.69 -6.15 -10.44
N MET A 87 12.22 -7.10 -9.62
CA MET A 87 13.01 -8.28 -9.24
C MET A 87 13.38 -9.12 -10.44
N ARG A 88 12.46 -9.32 -11.40
CA ARG A 88 12.73 -10.05 -12.65
C ARG A 88 13.73 -9.31 -13.54
N LEU A 89 13.56 -8.01 -13.72
CA LEU A 89 14.47 -7.20 -14.55
C LEU A 89 15.89 -7.17 -13.94
N SER A 90 16.00 -7.04 -12.62
CA SER A 90 17.28 -7.04 -11.90
C SER A 90 17.99 -8.39 -12.04
N TYR A 91 17.26 -9.50 -11.85
CA TYR A 91 17.81 -10.84 -12.05
C TYR A 91 18.27 -11.09 -13.49
N GLN A 92 17.49 -10.62 -14.48
CA GLN A 92 17.81 -10.76 -15.92
C GLN A 92 18.83 -9.72 -16.42
N ARG A 93 19.20 -8.73 -15.60
CA ARG A 93 20.10 -7.62 -15.95
C ARG A 93 19.66 -6.83 -17.18
N LYS A 94 18.34 -6.63 -17.34
CA LYS A 94 17.74 -5.93 -18.49
C LYS A 94 17.73 -4.41 -18.28
N ILE A 95 18.89 -3.77 -18.38
CA ILE A 95 19.10 -2.34 -18.07
C ILE A 95 18.17 -1.42 -18.88
N ARG A 96 17.92 -1.71 -20.16
CA ARG A 96 17.02 -0.88 -20.99
C ARG A 96 15.57 -0.90 -20.47
N ASP A 97 15.10 -2.07 -20.03
CA ASP A 97 13.75 -2.22 -19.50
C ASP A 97 13.65 -1.65 -18.08
N MET A 98 14.72 -1.72 -17.29
CA MET A 98 14.82 -1.04 -15.98
C MET A 98 14.67 0.47 -16.12
N LYS A 99 15.25 1.07 -17.16
CA LYS A 99 15.06 2.50 -17.44
C LYS A 99 13.58 2.83 -17.69
N ARG A 100 12.89 2.05 -18.51
CA ARG A 100 11.44 2.24 -18.75
C ARG A 100 10.63 2.03 -17.48
N TRP A 101 10.97 1.02 -16.71
CA TRP A 101 10.35 0.76 -15.41
C TRP A 101 10.51 1.96 -14.46
N SER A 102 11.72 2.52 -14.34
CA SER A 102 11.98 3.70 -13.50
C SER A 102 11.21 4.94 -13.95
N GLU A 103 11.05 5.14 -15.25
CA GLU A 103 10.24 6.22 -15.82
C GLU A 103 8.75 6.04 -15.49
N GLY A 104 8.24 4.80 -15.54
CA GLY A 104 6.88 4.47 -15.15
C GLY A 104 6.61 4.73 -13.67
N VAL A 105 7.49 4.26 -12.78
CA VAL A 105 7.37 4.53 -11.33
C VAL A 105 7.49 6.03 -11.03
N ALA A 106 8.40 6.74 -11.70
CA ALA A 106 8.56 8.18 -11.51
C ALA A 106 7.33 9.01 -11.91
N SER A 107 6.47 8.49 -12.80
CA SER A 107 5.25 9.17 -13.22
C SER A 107 4.08 9.08 -12.24
N MET A 108 4.15 8.21 -11.22
CA MET A 108 3.04 7.96 -10.28
C MET A 108 2.76 9.10 -9.28
N GLY A 109 3.66 10.08 -9.17
CA GLY A 109 3.59 11.11 -8.14
C GLY A 109 4.24 10.68 -6.81
N ARG A 110 4.69 11.67 -6.01
CA ARG A 110 5.59 11.44 -4.86
C ARG A 110 5.00 10.60 -3.75
N GLU A 111 3.76 10.85 -3.36
CA GLU A 111 3.12 10.06 -2.29
C GLU A 111 3.05 8.59 -2.67
N ARG A 112 2.64 8.28 -3.90
CA ARG A 112 2.60 6.90 -4.38
C ARG A 112 3.98 6.28 -4.52
N GLN A 113 5.01 7.06 -4.85
CA GLN A 113 6.40 6.60 -4.88
C GLN A 113 6.90 6.21 -3.48
N LYS A 114 6.59 7.00 -2.44
CA LYS A 114 6.92 6.68 -1.04
C LYS A 114 6.18 5.42 -0.59
N ASN A 115 4.88 5.34 -0.87
CA ASN A 115 4.06 4.17 -0.55
C ASN A 115 4.61 2.91 -1.23
N PHE A 116 5.03 3.02 -2.50
CA PHE A 116 5.66 1.91 -3.22
C PHE A 116 6.97 1.47 -2.57
N LEU A 117 7.84 2.39 -2.15
CA LEU A 117 9.10 2.04 -1.46
C LEU A 117 8.81 1.38 -0.10
N THR A 118 7.84 1.87 0.66
CA THR A 118 7.37 1.24 1.90
C THR A 118 6.82 -0.18 1.63
N TYR A 119 6.07 -0.35 0.55
CA TYR A 119 5.60 -1.65 0.10
C TYR A 119 6.77 -2.60 -0.22
N CYS A 120 7.80 -2.12 -0.93
CA CYS A 120 9.00 -2.89 -1.22
C CYS A 120 9.74 -3.32 0.06
N GLN A 121 9.89 -2.41 1.04
CA GLN A 121 10.50 -2.73 2.34
C GLN A 121 9.73 -3.85 3.06
N ARG A 122 8.39 -3.76 3.09
CA ARG A 122 7.54 -4.82 3.63
C ARG A 122 7.80 -6.15 2.91
N MET A 123 7.77 -6.16 1.57
CA MET A 123 7.97 -7.38 0.78
C MET A 123 9.34 -8.02 1.01
N ILE A 124 10.41 -7.23 1.10
CA ILE A 124 11.76 -7.74 1.40
C ILE A 124 11.80 -8.36 2.80
N ARG A 125 11.25 -7.66 3.81
CA ARG A 125 11.16 -8.16 5.18
C ARG A 125 10.37 -9.48 5.25
N GLU A 126 9.18 -9.51 4.64
CA GLU A 126 8.33 -10.72 4.65
C GLU A 126 9.02 -11.90 3.95
N ASN A 127 9.71 -11.67 2.81
CA ASN A 127 10.45 -12.72 2.12
C ASN A 127 11.65 -13.22 2.95
N PHE A 128 12.33 -12.34 3.68
CA PHE A 128 13.39 -12.75 4.60
C PHE A 128 12.84 -13.65 5.72
N ILE A 129 11.73 -13.25 6.36
CA ILE A 129 11.08 -14.06 7.41
C ILE A 129 10.53 -15.37 6.86
N PHE A 130 10.01 -15.39 5.63
CA PHE A 130 9.49 -16.58 4.97
C PHE A 130 10.53 -17.71 4.88
N ASN A 131 11.82 -17.38 4.75
CA ASN A 131 12.91 -18.36 4.73
C ASN A 131 13.08 -19.12 6.06
N PHE A 132 12.64 -18.54 7.18
CA PHE A 132 12.69 -19.22 8.51
C PHE A 132 11.53 -20.16 8.77
N HIS A 133 10.64 -20.38 7.79
CA HIS A 133 9.46 -21.25 7.87
C HIS A 133 8.48 -20.86 8.99
N ARG A 134 8.54 -19.63 9.48
CA ARG A 134 7.65 -19.08 10.51
C ARG A 134 6.46 -18.39 9.83
N ARG A 135 5.51 -19.19 9.34
CA ARG A 135 4.31 -18.69 8.63
C ARG A 135 3.40 -17.83 9.51
N ASP A 136 3.45 -18.02 10.81
CA ASP A 136 2.75 -17.21 11.81
C ASP A 136 3.18 -15.73 11.85
N LEU A 137 4.37 -15.42 11.35
CA LEU A 137 4.94 -14.07 11.33
C LEU A 137 4.89 -13.40 9.95
N VAL A 138 4.31 -14.06 8.95
CA VAL A 138 4.29 -13.58 7.55
C VAL A 138 2.91 -13.09 7.19
N TYR A 139 2.80 -11.83 6.78
CA TYR A 139 1.56 -11.18 6.39
C TYR A 139 1.58 -10.87 4.89
N MET A 140 1.25 -11.87 4.08
CA MET A 140 1.21 -11.80 2.62
C MET A 140 -0.14 -12.25 2.08
N SER A 141 -0.58 -11.64 0.98
CA SER A 141 -1.71 -12.16 0.20
C SER A 141 -1.35 -13.50 -0.47
N ASN A 142 -2.36 -14.22 -0.98
CA ASN A 142 -2.13 -15.49 -1.69
C ASN A 142 -1.21 -15.31 -2.91
N GLU A 143 -1.35 -14.21 -3.66
CA GLU A 143 -0.51 -13.91 -4.83
C GLU A 143 0.93 -13.62 -4.42
N GLU A 144 1.11 -12.83 -3.35
CA GLU A 144 2.43 -12.53 -2.79
C GLU A 144 3.12 -13.81 -2.28
N GLN A 145 2.40 -14.70 -1.59
CA GLN A 145 2.93 -15.99 -1.13
C GLN A 145 3.37 -16.90 -2.28
N ASN A 146 2.57 -16.98 -3.34
CA ASN A 146 2.91 -17.77 -4.54
C ASN A 146 4.20 -17.26 -5.20
N PHE A 147 4.38 -15.95 -5.27
CA PHE A 147 5.63 -15.36 -5.76
C PHE A 147 6.79 -15.63 -4.81
N SER A 148 6.58 -15.43 -3.52
CA SER A 148 7.59 -15.57 -2.45
C SER A 148 8.15 -16.97 -2.34
N THR A 149 7.37 -18.01 -2.65
CA THR A 149 7.85 -19.40 -2.70
C THR A 149 9.08 -19.57 -3.59
N ARG A 150 9.18 -18.77 -4.66
CA ARG A 150 10.33 -18.82 -5.60
C ARG A 150 11.33 -17.69 -5.36
N PHE A 151 10.88 -16.57 -4.79
CA PHE A 151 11.70 -15.37 -4.64
C PHE A 151 12.43 -15.30 -3.30
N ALA A 152 11.84 -15.79 -2.21
CA ALA A 152 12.42 -15.69 -0.87
C ALA A 152 13.89 -16.17 -0.78
N PRO A 153 14.33 -17.25 -1.46
CA PRO A 153 15.73 -17.69 -1.40
C PRO A 153 16.75 -16.66 -1.93
N PHE A 154 16.30 -15.64 -2.68
CA PHE A 154 17.19 -14.55 -3.13
C PHE A 154 17.40 -13.46 -2.08
N VAL A 155 16.58 -13.45 -1.00
CA VAL A 155 16.72 -12.51 0.12
C VAL A 155 17.34 -13.26 1.30
N ASN A 156 18.60 -12.99 1.60
CA ASN A 156 19.38 -13.72 2.61
C ASN A 156 20.04 -12.75 3.60
N GLU A 157 20.70 -13.28 4.62
CA GLU A 157 21.37 -12.50 5.68
C GLU A 157 22.44 -11.54 5.15
N ARG A 158 23.08 -11.86 4.01
CA ARG A 158 24.17 -11.05 3.44
C ARG A 158 23.65 -9.84 2.67
N ASN A 159 22.44 -9.93 2.07
CA ASN A 159 21.93 -8.89 1.21
C ASN A 159 20.71 -8.12 1.77
N VAL A 160 19.97 -8.69 2.73
CA VAL A 160 18.75 -8.06 3.25
C VAL A 160 18.99 -6.65 3.79
N MET A 161 20.07 -6.47 4.57
CA MET A 161 20.41 -5.15 5.12
C MET A 161 20.81 -4.16 4.03
N GLY A 162 21.59 -4.61 3.03
CA GLY A 162 21.95 -3.79 1.88
C GLY A 162 20.72 -3.35 1.09
N ILE A 163 19.77 -4.26 0.82
CA ILE A 163 18.52 -3.94 0.13
C ILE A 163 17.67 -2.96 0.95
N MET A 164 17.54 -3.16 2.25
CA MET A 164 16.78 -2.26 3.13
C MET A 164 17.38 -0.86 3.20
N ASN A 165 18.71 -0.75 3.23
CA ASN A 165 19.40 0.53 3.21
C ASN A 165 19.16 1.29 1.89
N GLU A 166 19.27 0.61 0.75
CA GLU A 166 19.00 1.22 -0.55
C GLU A 166 17.54 1.70 -0.70
N LEU A 167 16.59 0.93 -0.17
CA LEU A 167 15.18 1.34 -0.14
C LEU A 167 14.97 2.58 0.74
N SER A 168 15.65 2.64 1.89
CA SER A 168 15.57 3.79 2.80
C SER A 168 16.22 5.04 2.20
N GLU A 169 17.37 4.89 1.54
CA GLU A 169 18.03 5.99 0.81
C GLU A 169 17.15 6.51 -0.35
N ALA A 170 16.56 5.59 -1.13
CA ALA A 170 15.65 5.97 -2.20
C ALA A 170 14.45 6.77 -1.66
N GLN A 171 13.87 6.34 -0.52
CA GLN A 171 12.77 7.05 0.13
C GLN A 171 13.19 8.45 0.57
N GLN A 172 14.34 8.58 1.22
CA GLN A 172 14.89 9.87 1.63
C GLN A 172 15.14 10.80 0.44
N HIS A 173 15.68 10.29 -0.67
CA HIS A 173 15.89 11.07 -1.88
C HIS A 173 14.56 11.57 -2.49
N ILE A 174 13.51 10.75 -2.49
CA ILE A 174 12.17 11.18 -2.94
C ILE A 174 11.60 12.27 -2.04
N GLU A 175 11.77 12.17 -0.72
CA GLU A 175 11.36 13.19 0.25
C GLU A 175 12.13 14.51 0.05
N GLN A 176 13.40 14.44 -0.28
CA GLN A 176 14.27 15.58 -0.58
C GLN A 176 14.08 16.19 -1.98
N ASN A 177 13.08 15.73 -2.72
CA ASN A 177 12.77 16.21 -4.06
C ASN A 177 13.84 15.91 -5.13
N VAL A 178 14.65 14.89 -4.95
CA VAL A 178 15.58 14.41 -5.98
C VAL A 178 14.76 13.88 -7.19
N ASN A 179 15.36 13.91 -8.35
CA ASN A 179 14.71 13.43 -9.60
C ASN A 179 14.37 11.94 -9.47
N ALA A 180 13.07 11.63 -9.40
CA ALA A 180 12.57 10.28 -9.18
C ALA A 180 13.03 9.27 -10.25
N LYS A 181 13.17 9.69 -11.53
CA LYS A 181 13.68 8.79 -12.58
C LYS A 181 15.11 8.34 -12.28
N MET A 182 15.93 9.23 -11.77
CA MET A 182 17.31 8.91 -11.41
C MET A 182 17.34 8.02 -10.17
N VAL A 183 16.55 8.35 -9.14
CA VAL A 183 16.49 7.57 -7.89
C VAL A 183 16.07 6.12 -8.18
N PHE A 184 14.97 5.91 -8.90
CA PHE A 184 14.48 4.55 -9.20
C PHE A 184 15.37 3.81 -10.18
N PHE A 185 16.04 4.50 -11.11
CA PHE A 185 16.98 3.86 -12.01
C PHE A 185 18.24 3.40 -11.26
N ASP A 186 18.86 4.27 -10.44
CA ASP A 186 20.01 3.94 -9.60
C ASP A 186 19.68 2.78 -8.66
N PHE A 187 18.57 2.87 -7.92
CA PHE A 187 18.07 1.80 -7.07
C PHE A 187 17.95 0.47 -7.84
N SER A 188 17.35 0.49 -9.04
CA SER A 188 17.20 -0.72 -9.85
C SER A 188 18.53 -1.35 -10.26
N LEU A 189 19.54 -0.54 -10.57
CA LEU A 189 20.90 -1.02 -10.89
C LEU A 189 21.59 -1.66 -9.68
N LYS A 190 21.47 -1.05 -8.50
CA LYS A 190 22.01 -1.58 -7.24
C LYS A 190 21.38 -2.93 -6.89
N MET A 191 20.08 -3.11 -7.19
CA MET A 191 19.39 -4.40 -7.01
C MET A 191 19.99 -5.53 -7.82
N ILE A 192 20.61 -5.28 -9.00
CA ILE A 192 21.33 -6.30 -9.78
C ILE A 192 22.46 -6.93 -8.96
N VAL A 193 23.19 -6.09 -8.25
CA VAL A 193 24.35 -6.52 -7.44
C VAL A 193 23.89 -7.22 -6.18
N LEU A 194 22.92 -6.63 -5.48
CA LEU A 194 22.44 -7.12 -4.19
C LEU A 194 21.77 -8.50 -4.31
N LEU A 195 20.95 -8.75 -5.35
CA LEU A 195 20.26 -10.03 -5.54
C LEU A 195 21.21 -11.20 -5.90
N VAL A 196 22.43 -10.93 -6.30
CA VAL A 196 23.44 -11.96 -6.65
C VAL A 196 24.35 -12.32 -5.47
N GLN A 197 24.32 -11.53 -4.40
CA GLN A 197 25.09 -11.83 -3.19
C GLN A 197 24.51 -13.07 -2.50
N LYS A 198 25.29 -14.17 -2.52
CA LYS A 198 24.93 -15.45 -1.88
C LYS A 198 25.68 -15.62 -0.56
#